data_fcc226216be74c88a4e6c647302df601
#
_entry.id   fcc226216be74c88a4e6c647302df601
#
_cell.length_a   1.000
_cell.length_b   1.000
_cell.length_c   1.000
_cell.angle_alpha   90.00
_cell.angle_beta   90.00
_cell.angle_gamma   90.00
#
_symmetry.space_group_name_H-M   'P 1'
#
loop_
_entity.id
_entity.type
_entity.pdbx_description
1 polymer ?
#
loop_
_entity_poly.entity_id
_entity_poly.type
_entity_poly.pdbx_seq_one_letter_code
_entity_poly.pdbx_strand_id
1 'polypeptide(L)'
;MPKVTFHPAGKSGDVPEGISLLDAAEKLGLEMRHDCGGFATCSTCRVWVIEGMTHLTEIDLDEENMLEEAELTPPYRLSCQAKIKGDVVVRVPTEEMEWSKSALRDLEEQAGPHKATIRLMVEKRAREKGIEVILPDTALPLVAEAKREIEVAAADPARLAALIKRVHEEP
;
A
#
# COMPACT_ATOMS: atom_id res chain seq x y z
N MET A 1 24.36 4.46 1.15
CA MET A 1 23.46 3.29 1.10
C MET A 1 22.03 3.78 1.30
N PRO A 2 21.10 3.40 0.44
CA PRO A 2 19.70 3.76 0.60
C PRO A 2 19.12 3.24 1.91
N LYS A 3 18.26 4.04 2.53
CA LYS A 3 17.50 3.63 3.71
C LYS A 3 16.11 3.16 3.30
N VAL A 4 15.74 1.97 3.74
CA VAL A 4 14.40 1.41 3.53
C VAL A 4 13.67 1.31 4.85
N THR A 5 12.39 1.69 4.85
CA THR A 5 11.51 1.56 6.00
C THR A 5 10.26 0.78 5.62
N PHE A 6 9.97 -0.27 6.37
CA PHE A 6 8.78 -1.13 6.19
C PHE A 6 7.77 -0.89 7.31
N HIS A 7 6.57 -0.44 6.95
CA HIS A 7 5.44 -0.33 7.85
C HIS A 7 4.46 -1.50 7.64
N PRO A 8 3.65 -1.86 8.63
CA PRO A 8 3.59 -1.34 10.00
C PRO A 8 4.66 -1.93 10.93
N ALA A 9 5.49 -2.87 10.46
CA ALA A 9 6.49 -3.56 11.29
C ALA A 9 7.54 -2.63 11.90
N GLY A 10 7.71 -1.42 11.36
CA GLY A 10 8.70 -0.45 11.82
C GLY A 10 10.15 -0.88 11.58
N LYS A 11 10.37 -1.85 10.69
CA LYS A 11 11.71 -2.29 10.30
C LYS A 11 12.34 -1.28 9.36
N SER A 12 13.53 -0.81 9.71
CA SER A 12 14.25 0.18 8.93
C SER A 12 15.74 -0.07 8.98
N GLY A 13 16.43 0.20 7.88
CA GLY A 13 17.89 0.06 7.83
C GLY A 13 18.47 0.44 6.47
N ASP A 14 19.77 0.56 6.44
CA ASP A 14 20.54 0.82 5.22
C ASP A 14 20.76 -0.48 4.46
N VAL A 15 20.55 -0.45 3.17
CA VAL A 15 20.67 -1.61 2.28
C VAL A 15 21.49 -1.26 1.04
N PRO A 16 22.12 -2.25 0.38
CA PRO A 16 22.81 -2.00 -0.88
C PRO A 16 21.86 -1.49 -1.96
N GLU A 17 22.31 -0.54 -2.76
CA GLU A 17 21.60 -0.11 -3.96
C GLU A 17 21.51 -1.26 -4.96
N GLY A 18 20.39 -1.36 -5.66
CA GLY A 18 20.15 -2.35 -6.71
C GLY A 18 19.56 -3.69 -6.26
N ILE A 19 19.40 -3.92 -4.95
CA ILE A 19 18.66 -5.08 -4.44
C ILE A 19 17.15 -4.83 -4.53
N SER A 20 16.37 -5.91 -4.54
CA SER A 20 14.91 -5.79 -4.51
C SER A 20 14.40 -5.39 -3.11
N LEU A 21 13.18 -4.85 -3.05
CA LEU A 21 12.52 -4.61 -1.76
C LEU A 21 12.33 -5.90 -0.96
N LEU A 22 12.12 -7.04 -1.63
CA LEU A 22 12.02 -8.35 -1.00
C LEU A 22 13.33 -8.75 -0.32
N ASP A 23 14.46 -8.65 -1.03
CA ASP A 23 15.78 -8.94 -0.46
C ASP A 23 16.13 -7.99 0.70
N ALA A 24 15.73 -6.73 0.58
CA ALA A 24 15.90 -5.74 1.64
C ALA A 24 15.09 -6.11 2.89
N ALA A 25 13.85 -6.57 2.73
CA ALA A 25 13.02 -7.05 3.83
C ALA A 25 13.66 -8.23 4.56
N GLU A 26 14.13 -9.23 3.82
CA GLU A 26 14.84 -10.38 4.38
C GLU A 26 16.10 -9.98 5.17
N LYS A 27 16.91 -9.07 4.61
CA LYS A 27 18.11 -8.54 5.30
C LYS A 27 17.79 -7.82 6.61
N LEU A 28 16.63 -7.17 6.69
CA LEU A 28 16.17 -6.47 7.89
C LEU A 28 15.38 -7.38 8.85
N GLY A 29 15.29 -8.68 8.55
CA GLY A 29 14.59 -9.66 9.37
C GLY A 29 13.08 -9.52 9.32
N LEU A 30 12.55 -9.10 8.19
CA LEU A 30 11.12 -9.06 7.91
C LEU A 30 10.74 -10.16 6.93
N GLU A 31 9.94 -11.11 7.38
CA GLU A 31 9.39 -12.12 6.50
C GLU A 31 8.26 -11.55 5.65
N MET A 32 8.38 -11.69 4.33
CA MET A 32 7.35 -11.29 3.37
C MET A 32 6.89 -12.49 2.55
N ARG A 33 5.60 -12.55 2.27
CA ARG A 33 5.07 -13.57 1.36
C ARG A 33 5.61 -13.34 -0.06
N HIS A 34 6.08 -14.43 -0.67
CA HIS A 34 6.58 -14.46 -2.05
C HIS A 34 6.38 -15.85 -2.64
N ASP A 35 5.12 -16.26 -2.76
CA ASP A 35 4.71 -17.63 -3.09
C ASP A 35 5.28 -18.14 -4.41
N CYS A 36 5.60 -17.25 -5.36
CA CYS A 36 6.27 -17.62 -6.62
C CYS A 36 7.81 -17.66 -6.53
N GLY A 37 8.41 -17.36 -5.39
CA GLY A 37 9.87 -17.32 -5.25
C GLY A 37 10.56 -16.12 -5.92
N GLY A 38 9.82 -15.04 -6.22
CA GLY A 38 10.38 -13.80 -6.78
C GLY A 38 10.31 -13.70 -8.31
N PHE A 39 9.50 -14.51 -8.97
CA PHE A 39 9.40 -14.58 -10.45
C PHE A 39 8.29 -13.71 -11.07
N ALA A 40 7.70 -12.78 -10.34
CA ALA A 40 6.60 -11.93 -10.81
C ALA A 40 5.37 -12.70 -11.35
N THR A 41 5.15 -13.90 -10.85
CA THR A 41 4.01 -14.76 -11.26
C THR A 41 2.92 -14.84 -10.18
N CYS A 42 3.06 -14.06 -9.12
CA CYS A 42 2.04 -13.88 -8.09
C CYS A 42 2.10 -12.46 -7.53
N SER A 43 1.06 -12.06 -6.81
CA SER A 43 0.97 -10.74 -6.19
C SER A 43 1.14 -10.76 -4.66
N THR A 44 1.61 -11.89 -4.08
CA THR A 44 1.71 -12.04 -2.62
C THR A 44 2.79 -11.17 -1.98
N CYS A 45 3.80 -10.75 -2.77
CA CYS A 45 4.87 -9.84 -2.33
C CYS A 45 4.54 -8.36 -2.52
N ARG A 46 3.28 -8.00 -2.79
CA ARG A 46 2.89 -6.62 -3.03
C ARG A 46 3.15 -5.72 -1.83
N VAL A 47 3.54 -4.50 -2.11
CA VAL A 47 3.73 -3.43 -1.13
C VAL A 47 3.13 -2.13 -1.63
N TRP A 48 2.77 -1.23 -0.72
CA TRP A 48 2.41 0.14 -1.03
C TRP A 48 3.62 1.03 -0.84
N VAL A 49 3.95 1.80 -1.86
CA VAL A 49 5.01 2.80 -1.74
C VAL A 49 4.42 4.08 -1.17
N ILE A 50 4.84 4.41 0.05
CA ILE A 50 4.40 5.63 0.75
C ILE A 50 5.24 6.82 0.29
N GLU A 51 6.56 6.64 0.27
CA GLU A 51 7.52 7.66 -0.17
C GLU A 51 8.63 7.02 -1.00
N GLY A 52 9.19 7.76 -1.94
CA GLY A 52 10.34 7.32 -2.72
C GLY A 52 10.02 6.45 -3.93
N MET A 53 8.84 6.58 -4.54
CA MET A 53 8.50 5.84 -5.77
C MET A 53 9.54 6.03 -6.88
N THR A 54 10.08 7.23 -7.03
CA THR A 54 11.13 7.56 -8.01
C THR A 54 12.50 6.98 -7.67
N HIS A 55 12.67 6.50 -6.45
CA HIS A 55 13.87 5.81 -5.97
C HIS A 55 13.80 4.28 -6.15
N LEU A 56 12.81 3.81 -6.86
CA LEU A 56 12.69 2.43 -7.32
C LEU A 56 12.92 2.35 -8.83
N THR A 57 13.27 1.17 -9.31
CA THR A 57 13.31 0.93 -10.77
C THR A 57 11.95 1.15 -11.39
N GLU A 58 11.91 1.48 -12.67
CA GLU A 58 10.68 1.51 -13.43
C GLU A 58 9.98 0.15 -13.41
N ILE A 59 8.67 0.16 -13.53
CA ILE A 59 7.85 -1.06 -13.62
C ILE A 59 8.18 -1.72 -14.97
N ASP A 60 8.61 -2.97 -14.93
CA ASP A 60 8.79 -3.76 -16.14
C ASP A 60 7.46 -4.43 -16.58
N LEU A 61 7.47 -5.03 -17.76
CA LEU A 61 6.28 -5.61 -18.35
C LEU A 61 5.70 -6.77 -17.51
N ASP A 62 6.55 -7.58 -16.90
CA ASP A 62 6.11 -8.72 -16.09
C ASP A 62 5.44 -8.24 -14.80
N GLU A 63 6.02 -7.22 -14.15
CA GLU A 63 5.43 -6.58 -12.98
C GLU A 63 4.10 -5.89 -13.33
N GLU A 64 4.06 -5.14 -14.45
CA GLU A 64 2.86 -4.45 -14.92
C GLU A 64 1.71 -5.42 -15.16
N ASN A 65 1.96 -6.50 -15.90
CA ASN A 65 0.96 -7.54 -16.19
C ASN A 65 0.42 -8.19 -14.91
N MET A 66 1.30 -8.48 -13.94
CA MET A 66 0.86 -9.08 -12.68
C MET A 66 0.06 -8.11 -11.81
N LEU A 67 0.44 -6.85 -11.78
CA LEU A 67 -0.31 -5.81 -11.07
C LEU A 67 -1.70 -5.61 -11.69
N GLU A 68 -1.80 -5.60 -13.02
CA GLU A 68 -3.08 -5.50 -13.74
C GLU A 68 -3.97 -6.74 -13.49
N GLU A 69 -3.40 -7.95 -13.60
CA GLU A 69 -4.12 -9.20 -13.34
C GLU A 69 -4.66 -9.27 -11.90
N ALA A 70 -3.89 -8.77 -10.94
CA ALA A 70 -4.28 -8.70 -9.53
C ALA A 70 -5.16 -7.47 -9.20
N GLU A 71 -5.50 -6.64 -10.19
CA GLU A 71 -6.27 -5.39 -10.01
C GLU A 71 -5.61 -4.42 -9.02
N LEU A 72 -4.28 -4.41 -8.95
CA LEU A 72 -3.47 -3.55 -8.08
C LEU A 72 -3.00 -2.31 -8.84
N THR A 73 -3.57 -1.17 -8.50
CA THR A 73 -3.20 0.14 -9.09
C THR A 73 -2.13 0.85 -8.26
N PRO A 74 -1.39 1.84 -8.82
CA PRO A 74 -0.46 2.63 -8.03
C PRO A 74 -1.10 3.12 -6.71
N PRO A 75 -0.38 3.13 -5.59
CA PRO A 75 1.08 3.00 -5.43
C PRO A 75 1.60 1.57 -5.18
N TYR A 76 0.88 0.55 -5.60
CA TYR A 76 1.37 -0.83 -5.47
C TYR A 76 2.59 -1.13 -6.32
N ARG A 77 3.51 -1.88 -5.77
CA ARG A 77 4.65 -2.48 -6.46
C ARG A 77 4.83 -3.93 -6.00
N LEU A 78 5.39 -4.76 -6.86
CA LEU A 78 5.86 -6.09 -6.47
C LEU A 78 7.26 -5.97 -5.84
N SER A 79 7.38 -6.33 -4.57
CA SER A 79 8.66 -6.19 -3.86
C SER A 79 9.79 -7.03 -4.47
N CYS A 80 9.48 -8.14 -5.12
CA CYS A 80 10.47 -8.98 -5.79
C CYS A 80 11.05 -8.34 -7.07
N GLN A 81 10.35 -7.39 -7.69
CA GLN A 81 10.77 -6.72 -8.93
C GLN A 81 11.31 -5.31 -8.68
N ALA A 82 10.74 -4.58 -7.74
CA ALA A 82 11.13 -3.22 -7.44
C ALA A 82 12.51 -3.15 -6.78
N LYS A 83 13.52 -2.69 -7.54
CA LYS A 83 14.90 -2.54 -7.06
C LYS A 83 15.14 -1.12 -6.54
N ILE A 84 15.92 -1.03 -5.47
CA ILE A 84 16.15 0.18 -4.69
C ILE A 84 17.29 1.00 -5.29
N LYS A 85 17.04 2.29 -5.54
CA LYS A 85 18.02 3.28 -6.01
C LYS A 85 18.24 4.43 -5.02
N GLY A 86 17.39 4.57 -4.04
CA GLY A 86 17.44 5.64 -3.04
C GLY A 86 16.52 5.34 -1.87
N ASP A 87 16.36 6.29 -0.97
CA ASP A 87 15.53 6.09 0.22
C ASP A 87 14.06 5.84 -0.14
N VAL A 88 13.45 4.85 0.48
CA VAL A 88 12.06 4.46 0.22
C VAL A 88 11.35 4.03 1.50
N VAL A 89 10.08 4.42 1.59
CA VAL A 89 9.17 4.01 2.66
C VAL A 89 8.02 3.24 2.04
N VAL A 90 7.81 2.02 2.51
CA VAL A 90 6.75 1.13 2.02
C VAL A 90 5.90 0.59 3.16
N ARG A 91 4.66 0.24 2.83
CA ARG A 91 3.77 -0.51 3.71
C ARG A 91 3.55 -1.90 3.15
N VAL A 92 3.77 -2.90 3.99
CA VAL A 92 3.42 -4.30 3.70
C VAL A 92 1.97 -4.50 4.15
N PRO A 93 1.03 -4.84 3.26
CA PRO A 93 -0.35 -5.13 3.66
C PRO A 93 -0.40 -6.48 4.39
N THR A 94 -0.44 -6.42 5.71
CA THR A 94 -0.39 -7.60 6.58
C THR A 94 -1.77 -8.16 6.92
N GLU A 95 -2.78 -7.32 6.95
CA GLU A 95 -4.17 -7.70 7.26
C GLU A 95 -5.11 -6.99 6.29
N GLU A 96 -5.25 -7.55 5.09
CA GLU A 96 -6.24 -7.06 4.14
C GLU A 96 -7.62 -7.57 4.51
N MET A 97 -8.58 -6.67 4.54
CA MET A 97 -9.98 -7.06 4.66
C MET A 97 -10.53 -7.51 3.31
N GLU A 98 -11.44 -8.46 3.35
CA GLU A 98 -12.15 -8.91 2.15
C GLU A 98 -13.17 -7.84 1.71
N TRP A 99 -13.07 -7.46 0.44
CA TRP A 99 -14.00 -6.55 -0.21
C TRP A 99 -14.79 -7.29 -1.27
N SER A 100 -16.08 -7.02 -1.36
CA SER A 100 -16.84 -7.45 -2.53
C SER A 100 -16.40 -6.67 -3.78
N LYS A 101 -16.53 -7.28 -4.95
CA LYS A 101 -16.18 -6.64 -6.23
C LYS A 101 -16.94 -5.32 -6.46
N SER A 102 -18.20 -5.28 -6.05
CA SER A 102 -19.03 -4.06 -6.13
C SER A 102 -18.51 -2.97 -5.20
N ALA A 103 -18.12 -3.30 -3.95
CA ALA A 103 -17.57 -2.33 -3.01
C ALA A 103 -16.21 -1.77 -3.47
N LEU A 104 -15.36 -2.60 -4.09
CA LEU A 104 -14.11 -2.13 -4.70
C LEU A 104 -14.36 -1.17 -5.86
N ARG A 105 -15.37 -1.44 -6.69
CA ARG A 105 -15.76 -0.54 -7.77
C ARG A 105 -16.25 0.81 -7.24
N ASP A 106 -17.08 0.79 -6.21
CA ASP A 106 -17.57 2.02 -5.55
C ASP A 106 -16.40 2.82 -4.95
N LEU A 107 -15.42 2.15 -4.35
CA LEU A 107 -14.19 2.80 -3.87
C LEU A 107 -13.43 3.47 -5.02
N GLU A 108 -13.24 2.78 -6.14
CA GLU A 108 -12.53 3.32 -7.31
C GLU A 108 -13.21 4.54 -7.91
N GLU A 109 -14.54 4.51 -8.01
CA GLU A 109 -15.32 5.62 -8.56
C GLU A 109 -15.34 6.86 -7.66
N GLN A 110 -15.28 6.68 -6.34
CA GLN A 110 -15.50 7.75 -5.38
C GLN A 110 -14.25 8.28 -4.69
N ALA A 111 -13.21 7.48 -4.57
CA ALA A 111 -12.05 7.81 -3.74
C ALA A 111 -11.11 8.86 -4.38
N GLY A 112 -11.06 8.95 -5.70
CA GLY A 112 -10.18 9.89 -6.39
C GLY A 112 -8.69 9.62 -6.13
N PRO A 113 -7.85 10.68 -6.02
CA PRO A 113 -6.39 10.54 -5.94
C PRO A 113 -5.87 9.91 -4.63
N HIS A 114 -6.69 9.88 -3.59
CA HIS A 114 -6.32 9.35 -2.27
C HIS A 114 -6.90 7.96 -1.99
N LYS A 115 -7.15 7.18 -3.03
CA LYS A 115 -7.79 5.86 -2.95
C LYS A 115 -7.12 4.92 -1.94
N ALA A 116 -5.78 4.81 -1.97
CA ALA A 116 -5.05 3.94 -1.04
C ALA A 116 -5.24 4.37 0.43
N THR A 117 -5.17 5.65 0.71
CA THR A 117 -5.39 6.20 2.04
C THR A 117 -6.84 5.99 2.51
N ILE A 118 -7.81 6.26 1.63
CA ILE A 118 -9.24 6.05 1.93
C ILE A 118 -9.52 4.57 2.20
N ARG A 119 -8.96 3.68 1.41
CA ARG A 119 -9.10 2.23 1.64
C ARG A 119 -8.64 1.82 3.03
N LEU A 120 -7.45 2.25 3.47
CA LEU A 120 -6.95 1.97 4.82
C LEU A 120 -7.85 2.54 5.92
N MET A 121 -8.35 3.75 5.73
CA MET A 121 -9.28 4.38 6.69
C MET A 121 -10.58 3.59 6.81
N VAL A 122 -11.11 3.13 5.68
CA VAL A 122 -12.34 2.30 5.63
C VAL A 122 -12.11 0.96 6.31
N GLU A 123 -11.02 0.28 5.99
CA GLU A 123 -10.68 -1.02 6.59
C GLU A 123 -10.49 -0.92 8.11
N LYS A 124 -9.81 0.13 8.60
CA LYS A 124 -9.66 0.38 10.02
C LYS A 124 -11.01 0.55 10.71
N ARG A 125 -11.88 1.40 10.17
CA ARG A 125 -13.21 1.64 10.72
C ARG A 125 -14.11 0.41 10.67
N ALA A 126 -13.98 -0.38 9.61
CA ALA A 126 -14.71 -1.64 9.48
C ALA A 126 -14.28 -2.65 10.56
N ARG A 127 -12.98 -2.78 10.81
CA ARG A 127 -12.45 -3.63 11.91
C ARG A 127 -12.95 -3.17 13.27
N GLU A 128 -12.94 -1.87 13.55
CA GLU A 128 -13.45 -1.30 14.80
C GLU A 128 -14.95 -1.58 15.02
N LYS A 129 -15.71 -1.72 13.93
CA LYS A 129 -17.14 -2.08 13.93
C LYS A 129 -17.41 -3.58 13.91
N GLY A 130 -16.37 -4.42 13.87
CA GLY A 130 -16.51 -5.88 13.81
C GLY A 130 -16.99 -6.41 12.46
N ILE A 131 -16.78 -5.67 11.39
CA ILE A 131 -17.16 -6.06 10.03
C ILE A 131 -16.06 -6.94 9.45
N GLU A 132 -16.41 -8.12 8.95
CA GLU A 132 -15.45 -9.08 8.37
C GLU A 132 -15.29 -8.90 6.86
N VAL A 133 -16.39 -8.58 6.16
CA VAL A 133 -16.41 -8.38 4.70
C VAL A 133 -17.02 -7.02 4.37
N ILE A 134 -16.34 -6.25 3.55
CA ILE A 134 -16.83 -4.92 3.14
C ILE A 134 -17.74 -5.05 1.92
N LEU A 135 -19.01 -4.81 2.13
CA LEU A 135 -20.06 -4.77 1.13
C LEU A 135 -20.37 -3.32 0.71
N PRO A 136 -21.04 -3.07 -0.42
CA PRO A 136 -21.38 -1.71 -0.87
C PRO A 136 -22.09 -0.87 0.19
N ASP A 137 -23.08 -1.42 0.87
CA ASP A 137 -23.85 -0.71 1.91
C ASP A 137 -22.96 -0.31 3.11
N THR A 138 -21.90 -1.03 3.34
CA THR A 138 -20.89 -0.72 4.38
C THR A 138 -19.83 0.24 3.87
N ALA A 139 -19.36 0.02 2.63
CA ALA A 139 -18.29 0.81 2.02
C ALA A 139 -18.71 2.27 1.79
N LEU A 140 -19.87 2.50 1.19
CA LEU A 140 -20.32 3.84 0.78
C LEU A 140 -20.26 4.88 1.90
N PRO A 141 -20.89 4.65 3.08
CA PRO A 141 -20.81 5.63 4.17
C PRO A 141 -19.39 5.82 4.72
N LEU A 142 -18.61 4.74 4.82
CA LEU A 142 -17.23 4.82 5.33
C LEU A 142 -16.28 5.53 4.36
N VAL A 143 -16.45 5.32 3.06
CA VAL A 143 -15.72 6.06 2.00
C VAL A 143 -16.08 7.53 2.07
N ALA A 144 -17.37 7.88 2.22
CA ALA A 144 -17.79 9.26 2.32
C ALA A 144 -17.22 9.97 3.55
N GLU A 145 -17.17 9.30 4.71
CA GLU A 145 -16.55 9.83 5.92
C GLU A 145 -15.05 10.05 5.74
N ALA A 146 -14.33 9.06 5.22
CA ALA A 146 -12.89 9.14 4.96
C ALA A 146 -12.57 10.27 3.98
N LYS A 147 -13.36 10.40 2.93
CA LYS A 147 -13.20 11.45 1.93
C LYS A 147 -13.37 12.85 2.51
N ARG A 148 -14.39 13.07 3.36
CA ARG A 148 -14.58 14.35 4.07
C ARG A 148 -13.39 14.70 4.97
N GLU A 149 -12.85 13.72 5.69
CA GLU A 149 -11.68 13.94 6.55
C GLU A 149 -10.46 14.38 5.72
N ILE A 150 -10.24 13.76 4.57
CA ILE A 150 -9.19 14.15 3.63
C ILE A 150 -9.45 15.55 3.05
N GLU A 151 -10.66 15.86 2.64
CA GLU A 151 -11.04 17.17 2.11
C GLU A 151 -10.82 18.30 3.15
N VAL A 152 -11.17 18.06 4.40
CA VAL A 152 -10.92 19.00 5.51
C VAL A 152 -9.42 19.17 5.74
N ALA A 153 -8.65 18.09 5.73
CA ALA A 153 -7.20 18.15 5.89
C ALA A 153 -6.52 18.83 4.68
N ALA A 154 -7.06 18.69 3.49
CA ALA A 154 -6.52 19.27 2.25
C ALA A 154 -6.53 20.81 2.21
N ALA A 155 -7.26 21.46 3.10
CA ALA A 155 -7.20 22.92 3.29
C ALA A 155 -5.82 23.39 3.76
N ASP A 156 -5.02 22.51 4.37
CA ASP A 156 -3.64 22.75 4.80
C ASP A 156 -2.75 21.57 4.35
N PRO A 157 -1.79 21.78 3.43
CA PRO A 157 -0.92 20.71 2.93
C PRO A 157 -0.16 19.96 4.03
N ALA A 158 0.24 20.63 5.11
CA ALA A 158 0.92 20.00 6.23
C ALA A 158 -0.01 19.06 7.00
N ARG A 159 -1.28 19.44 7.17
CA ARG A 159 -2.30 18.60 7.82
C ARG A 159 -2.62 17.38 6.99
N LEU A 160 -2.74 17.53 5.68
CA LEU A 160 -2.98 16.42 4.76
C LEU A 160 -1.82 15.43 4.77
N ALA A 161 -0.58 15.91 4.69
CA ALA A 161 0.61 15.07 4.76
C ALA A 161 0.69 14.30 6.09
N ALA A 162 0.38 14.95 7.22
CA ALA A 162 0.35 14.33 8.53
C ALA A 162 -0.75 13.26 8.65
N LEU A 163 -1.93 13.51 8.09
CA LEU A 163 -3.02 12.55 8.06
C LEU A 163 -2.63 11.30 7.26
N ILE A 164 -2.13 11.48 6.04
CA ILE A 164 -1.70 10.39 5.16
C ILE A 164 -0.61 9.55 5.86
N LYS A 165 0.40 10.21 6.40
CA LYS A 165 1.49 9.55 7.14
C LYS A 165 0.94 8.70 8.29
N ARG A 166 0.10 9.27 9.15
CA ARG A 166 -0.53 8.56 10.27
C ARG A 166 -1.29 7.33 9.80
N VAL A 167 -2.13 7.46 8.79
CA VAL A 167 -2.96 6.36 8.26
C VAL A 167 -2.09 5.21 7.74
N HIS A 168 -0.98 5.51 7.09
CA HIS A 168 -0.08 4.49 6.53
C HIS A 168 0.88 3.88 7.57
N GLU A 169 1.18 4.58 8.65
CA GLU A 169 2.07 4.10 9.73
C GLU A 169 1.32 3.31 10.82
N GLU A 170 0.03 3.53 10.98
CA GLU A 170 -0.79 2.78 11.94
C GLU A 170 -1.05 1.34 11.45
N PRO A 171 -0.96 0.34 12.35
CA PRO A 171 -1.28 -1.05 12.03
C PRO A 171 -2.76 -1.27 11.73
#